data_0570767c9edfa6a5db0b6a4b1df78870
#
_entry.id   0570767c9edfa6a5db0b6a4b1df78870
#
_cell.length_a   1.000
_cell.length_b   1.000
_cell.length_c   1.000
_cell.angle_alpha   90.00
_cell.angle_beta   90.00
_cell.angle_gamma   90.00
#
_symmetry.space_group_name_H-M   'P 1'
#
loop_
_entity.id
_entity.type
_entity.pdbx_description
1 polymer ?
#
loop_
_entity_poly.entity_id
_entity_poly.type
_entity_poly.pdbx_seq_one_letter_code
_entity_poly.pdbx_strand_id
1 'polypeptide(L)'
;ADDPSVARATVISLHLTNTLMLTASAVATAYYAQNPDAPFRLRHAKGLLITMIVGFIAVAMSGAITALGDTLFPVQATEHAGLLAQVTHELSATQHFLVRLRIIHPVLAVVVGLAMIYAFDHLRDGSAAQTAWWGLIISISQMGIGVLNVALAAPGWMQLIHLGVAQLLWICLVLAAWQTQIPTPDPGPRHLDSVSPQHTH
;
A
#
# COMPACT_ATOMS: atom_id res chain seq x y z
N ALA A 1 20.81 -3.85 -30.04
CA ALA A 1 21.50 -3.27 -28.90
C ALA A 1 20.51 -3.29 -27.74
N ASP A 2 20.88 -3.95 -26.65
CA ASP A 2 20.03 -4.04 -25.46
C ASP A 2 19.84 -2.64 -24.89
N ASP A 3 18.60 -2.27 -24.64
CA ASP A 3 18.26 -0.98 -24.06
C ASP A 3 18.65 -0.96 -22.57
N PRO A 4 19.65 -0.17 -22.14
CA PRO A 4 20.13 -0.15 -20.76
C PRO A 4 19.05 0.33 -19.77
N SER A 5 17.97 0.95 -20.24
CA SER A 5 16.86 1.40 -19.40
C SER A 5 16.03 0.21 -18.86
N VAL A 6 15.93 -0.89 -19.61
CA VAL A 6 15.24 -2.12 -19.13
C VAL A 6 16.00 -2.73 -17.97
N ALA A 7 17.32 -2.85 -18.09
CA ALA A 7 18.16 -3.39 -17.01
C ALA A 7 18.05 -2.53 -15.73
N ARG A 8 18.08 -1.19 -15.88
CA ARG A 8 17.91 -0.27 -14.74
C ARG A 8 16.52 -0.40 -14.10
N ALA A 9 15.45 -0.46 -14.88
CA ALA A 9 14.10 -0.66 -14.38
C ALA A 9 13.98 -1.96 -13.59
N THR A 10 14.55 -3.05 -14.10
CA THR A 10 14.57 -4.36 -13.42
C THR A 10 15.32 -4.29 -12.09
N VAL A 11 16.53 -3.74 -12.08
CA VAL A 11 17.35 -3.65 -10.86
C VAL A 11 16.67 -2.79 -9.79
N ILE A 12 16.10 -1.62 -10.16
CA ILE A 12 15.40 -0.74 -9.21
C ILE A 12 14.15 -1.42 -8.64
N SER A 13 13.36 -2.11 -9.46
CA SER A 13 12.17 -2.84 -9.02
C SER A 13 12.53 -3.99 -8.06
N LEU A 14 13.58 -4.75 -8.36
CA LEU A 14 14.08 -5.82 -7.49
C LEU A 14 14.63 -5.27 -6.17
N HIS A 15 15.38 -4.15 -6.22
CA HIS A 15 15.91 -3.49 -5.02
C HIS A 15 14.76 -3.02 -4.11
N LEU A 16 13.74 -2.39 -4.67
CA LEU A 16 12.56 -1.96 -3.92
C LEU A 16 11.82 -3.14 -3.30
N THR A 17 11.60 -4.21 -4.06
CA THR A 17 10.97 -5.43 -3.55
C THR A 17 11.77 -6.04 -2.40
N ASN A 18 13.10 -6.11 -2.52
CA ASN A 18 13.98 -6.57 -1.44
C ASN A 18 13.86 -5.67 -0.19
N THR A 19 13.79 -4.36 -0.36
CA THR A 19 13.59 -3.40 0.74
C THR A 19 12.24 -3.63 1.44
N LEU A 20 11.17 -3.87 0.69
CA LEU A 20 9.86 -4.21 1.24
C LEU A 20 9.92 -5.53 2.04
N MET A 21 10.57 -6.55 1.52
CA MET A 21 10.72 -7.84 2.22
C MET A 21 11.56 -7.70 3.50
N LEU A 22 12.65 -6.93 3.45
CA LEU A 22 13.47 -6.65 4.64
C LEU A 22 12.65 -5.91 5.72
N THR A 23 11.88 -4.90 5.32
CA THR A 23 10.99 -4.18 6.25
C THR A 23 9.92 -5.12 6.82
N ALA A 24 9.30 -5.98 5.99
CA ALA A 24 8.33 -6.96 6.46
C ALA A 24 8.94 -7.92 7.50
N SER A 25 10.17 -8.37 7.27
CA SER A 25 10.90 -9.23 8.20
C SER A 25 11.20 -8.51 9.53
N ALA A 26 11.61 -7.24 9.47
CA ALA A 26 11.85 -6.43 10.67
C ALA A 26 10.57 -6.21 11.47
N VAL A 27 9.45 -5.89 10.80
CA VAL A 27 8.12 -5.75 11.43
C VAL A 27 7.68 -7.06 12.08
N ALA A 28 7.84 -8.19 11.38
CA ALA A 28 7.53 -9.51 11.93
C ALA A 28 8.37 -9.82 13.17
N THR A 29 9.69 -9.56 13.12
CA THR A 29 10.58 -9.75 14.26
C THR A 29 10.14 -8.91 15.47
N ALA A 30 9.85 -7.63 15.27
CA ALA A 30 9.38 -6.74 16.32
C ALA A 30 8.03 -7.19 16.90
N TYR A 31 7.12 -7.66 16.05
CA TYR A 31 5.81 -8.16 16.46
C TYR A 31 5.93 -9.41 17.32
N TYR A 32 6.69 -10.42 16.91
CA TYR A 32 6.88 -11.66 17.66
C TYR A 32 7.71 -11.49 18.93
N ALA A 33 8.66 -10.54 18.95
CA ALA A 33 9.38 -10.18 20.16
C ALA A 33 8.45 -9.65 21.27
N GLN A 34 7.36 -8.98 20.90
CA GLN A 34 6.35 -8.46 21.83
C GLN A 34 5.20 -9.44 22.11
N ASN A 35 5.03 -10.44 21.23
CA ASN A 35 3.94 -11.42 21.30
C ASN A 35 4.51 -12.84 21.12
N PRO A 36 5.29 -13.36 22.10
CA PRO A 36 6.00 -14.63 21.95
C PRO A 36 5.07 -15.84 21.76
N ASP A 37 3.85 -15.74 22.27
CA ASP A 37 2.83 -16.80 22.19
C ASP A 37 1.94 -16.68 20.92
N ALA A 38 2.18 -15.67 20.08
CA ALA A 38 1.39 -15.48 18.87
C ALA A 38 1.64 -16.64 17.88
N PRO A 39 0.57 -17.27 17.34
CA PRO A 39 0.73 -18.39 16.44
C PRO A 39 1.32 -17.93 15.09
N PHE A 40 2.40 -18.59 14.66
CA PHE A 40 2.92 -18.41 13.32
C PHE A 40 2.11 -19.26 12.32
N ARG A 41 1.05 -18.68 11.76
CA ARG A 41 0.16 -19.37 10.82
C ARG A 41 -0.07 -18.54 9.55
N LEU A 42 0.84 -18.57 8.60
CA LEU A 42 0.65 -17.97 7.26
C LEU A 42 -0.63 -18.47 6.55
N ARG A 43 -1.12 -19.63 6.93
CA ARG A 43 -2.26 -20.32 6.31
C ARG A 43 -3.61 -19.67 6.59
N HIS A 44 -3.73 -18.77 7.56
CA HIS A 44 -4.99 -18.14 7.95
C HIS A 44 -5.06 -16.65 7.60
N ALA A 45 -4.05 -16.12 6.91
CA ALA A 45 -4.15 -14.76 6.37
C ALA A 45 -5.38 -14.68 5.45
N LYS A 46 -6.32 -13.79 5.78
CA LYS A 46 -7.52 -13.58 4.96
C LYS A 46 -7.08 -13.31 3.53
N GLY A 47 -7.71 -13.96 2.54
CA GLY A 47 -7.35 -13.81 1.12
C GLY A 47 -7.28 -12.34 0.68
N LEU A 48 -8.11 -11.48 1.28
CA LEU A 48 -8.08 -10.03 1.10
C LEU A 48 -6.70 -9.43 1.41
N LEU A 49 -6.09 -9.77 2.56
CA LEU A 49 -4.78 -9.22 2.95
C LEU A 49 -3.65 -9.69 2.03
N ILE A 50 -3.69 -10.95 1.60
CA ILE A 50 -2.73 -11.46 0.61
C ILE A 50 -2.87 -10.69 -0.70
N THR A 51 -4.09 -10.47 -1.17
CA THR A 51 -4.36 -9.67 -2.38
C THR A 51 -3.84 -8.25 -2.23
N MET A 52 -4.00 -7.62 -1.06
CA MET A 52 -3.49 -6.28 -0.81
C MET A 52 -1.96 -6.24 -0.77
N ILE A 53 -1.31 -7.24 -0.19
CA ILE A 53 0.16 -7.36 -0.18
C ILE A 53 0.70 -7.47 -1.62
N VAL A 54 0.13 -8.36 -2.42
CA VAL A 54 0.52 -8.53 -3.83
C VAL A 54 0.24 -7.27 -4.64
N GLY A 55 -0.94 -6.66 -4.45
CA GLY A 55 -1.31 -5.40 -5.10
C GLY A 55 -0.36 -4.27 -4.73
N PHE A 56 0.00 -4.12 -3.46
CA PHE A 56 0.96 -3.12 -3.00
C PHE A 56 2.33 -3.28 -3.66
N ILE A 57 2.86 -4.51 -3.72
CA ILE A 57 4.14 -4.79 -4.36
C ILE A 57 4.08 -4.41 -5.86
N ALA A 58 2.99 -4.76 -6.55
CA ALA A 58 2.79 -4.40 -7.95
C ALA A 58 2.75 -2.88 -8.17
N VAL A 59 2.03 -2.13 -7.31
CA VAL A 59 2.01 -0.66 -7.33
C VAL A 59 3.40 -0.09 -7.05
N ALA A 60 4.10 -0.61 -6.05
CA ALA A 60 5.44 -0.14 -5.69
C ALA A 60 6.44 -0.34 -6.84
N MET A 61 6.43 -1.52 -7.48
CA MET A 61 7.28 -1.80 -8.64
C MET A 61 6.94 -0.88 -9.82
N SER A 62 5.67 -0.69 -10.13
CA SER A 62 5.25 0.23 -11.20
C SER A 62 5.66 1.68 -10.90
N GLY A 63 5.59 2.10 -9.63
CA GLY A 63 6.04 3.41 -9.18
C GLY A 63 7.55 3.62 -9.33
N ALA A 64 8.35 2.60 -9.02
CA ALA A 64 9.80 2.65 -9.23
C ALA A 64 10.16 2.81 -10.72
N ILE A 65 9.45 2.13 -11.60
CA ILE A 65 9.62 2.27 -13.06
C ILE A 65 9.20 3.67 -13.53
N THR A 66 8.10 4.19 -13.00
CA THR A 66 7.63 5.55 -13.29
C THR A 66 8.66 6.59 -12.87
N ALA A 67 9.20 6.50 -11.63
CA ALA A 67 10.22 7.43 -11.14
C ALA A 67 11.51 7.38 -11.98
N LEU A 68 11.91 6.20 -12.47
CA LEU A 68 13.01 6.07 -13.42
C LEU A 68 12.67 6.78 -14.75
N GLY A 69 11.46 6.60 -15.25
CA GLY A 69 10.98 7.30 -16.46
C GLY A 69 11.00 8.81 -16.30
N ASP A 70 10.56 9.34 -15.15
CA ASP A 70 10.58 10.78 -14.85
C ASP A 70 12.01 11.33 -14.77
N THR A 71 12.95 10.53 -14.29
CA THR A 71 14.38 10.92 -14.20
C THR A 71 15.06 10.93 -15.58
N LEU A 72 14.77 9.92 -16.41
CA LEU A 72 15.42 9.80 -17.74
C LEU A 72 14.75 10.65 -18.81
N PHE A 73 13.45 10.86 -18.69
CA PHE A 73 12.60 11.61 -19.61
C PHE A 73 11.75 12.63 -18.83
N PRO A 74 12.36 13.71 -18.29
CA PRO A 74 11.62 14.69 -17.48
C PRO A 74 10.42 15.22 -18.27
N VAL A 75 9.27 15.34 -17.59
CA VAL A 75 8.10 16.01 -18.16
C VAL A 75 8.49 17.46 -18.41
N GLN A 76 8.67 17.82 -19.67
CA GLN A 76 8.76 19.24 -20.01
C GLN A 76 7.36 19.82 -19.70
N ALA A 77 7.31 20.83 -18.86
CA ALA A 77 6.11 21.65 -18.66
C ALA A 77 5.80 22.41 -19.96
N THR A 78 5.60 21.67 -21.05
CA THR A 78 5.24 22.20 -22.35
C THR A 78 3.79 22.59 -22.25
N GLU A 79 3.61 23.91 -22.06
CA GLU A 79 2.75 24.68 -22.91
C GLU A 79 1.42 23.98 -23.27
N HIS A 80 0.39 24.22 -22.43
CA HIS A 80 -0.99 24.35 -22.90
C HIS A 80 -1.78 23.08 -23.30
N ALA A 81 -1.25 21.90 -23.24
CA ALA A 81 -2.05 20.70 -23.44
C ALA A 81 -2.62 20.23 -22.10
N GLY A 82 -3.94 20.28 -21.92
CA GLY A 82 -4.61 19.75 -20.74
C GLY A 82 -4.25 18.25 -20.51
N LEU A 83 -4.56 17.72 -19.32
CA LEU A 83 -4.24 16.35 -18.90
C LEU A 83 -4.55 15.28 -19.98
N LEU A 84 -5.65 15.42 -20.72
CA LEU A 84 -6.01 14.50 -21.80
C LEU A 84 -5.02 14.50 -22.96
N ALA A 85 -4.51 15.68 -23.34
CA ALA A 85 -3.54 15.78 -24.42
C ALA A 85 -2.18 15.23 -23.99
N GLN A 86 -1.78 15.40 -22.73
CA GLN A 86 -0.58 14.81 -22.17
C GLN A 86 -0.69 13.28 -22.17
N VAL A 87 -1.80 12.72 -21.68
CA VAL A 87 -2.04 11.26 -21.66
C VAL A 87 -2.01 10.67 -23.08
N THR A 88 -2.66 11.31 -24.06
CA THR A 88 -2.64 10.82 -25.46
C THR A 88 -1.26 10.91 -26.09
N HIS A 89 -0.47 11.93 -25.77
CA HIS A 89 0.90 12.06 -26.23
C HIS A 89 1.80 10.97 -25.61
N GLU A 90 1.68 10.72 -24.31
CA GLU A 90 2.46 9.69 -23.61
C GLU A 90 2.11 8.26 -24.06
N LEU A 91 0.85 8.01 -24.46
CA LEU A 91 0.40 6.73 -25.03
C LEU A 91 0.82 6.51 -26.47
N SER A 92 1.35 7.53 -27.15
CA SER A 92 1.78 7.41 -28.53
C SER A 92 2.83 6.31 -28.72
N ALA A 93 2.70 5.53 -29.80
CA ALA A 93 3.64 4.46 -30.14
C ALA A 93 5.06 4.98 -30.43
N THR A 94 5.23 6.27 -30.69
CA THR A 94 6.53 6.94 -30.94
C THR A 94 7.29 7.23 -29.65
N GLN A 95 6.63 7.17 -28.48
CA GLN A 95 7.27 7.42 -27.19
C GLN A 95 8.03 6.20 -26.67
N HIS A 96 9.09 6.47 -25.90
CA HIS A 96 9.86 5.43 -25.23
C HIS A 96 8.95 4.61 -24.30
N PHE A 97 9.16 3.29 -24.19
CA PHE A 97 8.30 2.41 -23.40
C PHE A 97 8.16 2.85 -21.94
N LEU A 98 9.20 3.42 -21.31
CA LEU A 98 9.14 3.94 -19.93
C LEU A 98 8.16 5.11 -19.79
N VAL A 99 8.07 5.96 -20.80
CA VAL A 99 7.09 7.07 -20.82
C VAL A 99 5.67 6.52 -20.86
N ARG A 100 5.44 5.49 -21.68
CA ARG A 100 4.13 4.80 -21.76
C ARG A 100 3.75 4.08 -20.47
N LEU A 101 4.73 3.50 -19.76
CA LEU A 101 4.50 2.81 -18.49
C LEU A 101 4.13 3.79 -17.34
N ARG A 102 4.47 5.08 -17.50
CA ARG A 102 4.14 6.14 -16.51
C ARG A 102 2.65 6.22 -16.19
N ILE A 103 1.78 5.92 -17.16
CA ILE A 103 0.32 5.96 -16.99
C ILE A 103 -0.20 4.75 -16.20
N ILE A 104 0.50 3.62 -16.25
CA ILE A 104 0.06 2.39 -15.59
C ILE A 104 0.06 2.58 -14.06
N HIS A 105 1.09 3.23 -13.51
CA HIS A 105 1.22 3.41 -12.08
C HIS A 105 0.02 4.16 -11.44
N PRO A 106 -0.41 5.35 -11.88
CA PRO A 106 -1.54 6.05 -11.27
C PRO A 106 -2.85 5.27 -11.40
N VAL A 107 -3.09 4.57 -12.50
CA VAL A 107 -4.30 3.72 -12.66
C VAL A 107 -4.28 2.58 -11.65
N LEU A 108 -3.17 1.85 -11.57
CA LEU A 108 -3.01 0.74 -10.63
C LEU A 108 -3.07 1.25 -9.18
N ALA A 109 -2.47 2.41 -8.89
CA ALA A 109 -2.47 3.01 -7.57
C ALA A 109 -3.87 3.42 -7.11
N VAL A 110 -4.73 3.92 -8.00
CA VAL A 110 -6.13 4.22 -7.67
C VAL A 110 -6.89 2.94 -7.34
N VAL A 111 -6.80 1.91 -8.19
CA VAL A 111 -7.52 0.65 -7.97
C VAL A 111 -7.09 -0.01 -6.66
N VAL A 112 -5.78 -0.19 -6.47
CA VAL A 112 -5.24 -0.83 -5.25
C VAL A 112 -5.43 0.06 -4.03
N GLY A 113 -5.30 1.38 -4.16
CA GLY A 113 -5.51 2.34 -3.08
C GLY A 113 -6.94 2.32 -2.55
N LEU A 114 -7.95 2.30 -3.42
CA LEU A 114 -9.36 2.17 -3.04
C LEU A 114 -9.63 0.81 -2.37
N ALA A 115 -9.04 -0.27 -2.91
CA ALA A 115 -9.14 -1.59 -2.30
C ALA A 115 -8.47 -1.65 -0.91
N MET A 116 -7.36 -0.94 -0.71
CA MET A 116 -6.72 -0.81 0.61
C MET A 116 -7.57 -0.03 1.60
N ILE A 117 -8.17 1.08 1.19
CA ILE A 117 -9.10 1.86 2.01
C ILE A 117 -10.25 0.94 2.47
N TYR A 118 -10.85 0.19 1.54
CA TYR A 118 -11.89 -0.78 1.86
C TYR A 118 -11.39 -1.88 2.83
N ALA A 119 -10.21 -2.44 2.58
CA ALA A 119 -9.65 -3.50 3.42
C ALA A 119 -9.38 -3.02 4.86
N PHE A 120 -8.76 -1.84 5.02
CA PHE A 120 -8.51 -1.29 6.34
C PHE A 120 -9.79 -0.87 7.06
N ASP A 121 -10.77 -0.33 6.33
CA ASP A 121 -12.09 -0.01 6.91
C ASP A 121 -12.75 -1.27 7.48
N HIS A 122 -12.71 -2.37 6.74
CA HIS A 122 -13.28 -3.65 7.18
C HIS A 122 -12.54 -4.30 8.36
N LEU A 123 -11.27 -3.95 8.60
CA LEU A 123 -10.48 -4.48 9.70
C LEU A 123 -10.60 -3.68 11.01
N ARG A 124 -11.33 -2.55 11.02
CA ARG A 124 -11.43 -1.65 12.20
C ARG A 124 -12.16 -2.27 13.39
N ASP A 125 -13.00 -3.28 13.16
CA ASP A 125 -13.78 -3.93 14.20
C ASP A 125 -13.12 -5.22 14.75
N GLY A 126 -11.83 -5.46 14.41
CA GLY A 126 -11.12 -6.70 14.75
C GLY A 126 -9.89 -6.49 15.63
N SER A 127 -9.08 -7.55 15.74
CA SER A 127 -7.82 -7.56 16.50
C SER A 127 -6.78 -6.56 15.98
N ALA A 128 -6.89 -6.09 14.74
CA ALA A 128 -6.02 -5.12 14.10
C ALA A 128 -6.61 -3.69 14.08
N ALA A 129 -7.64 -3.39 14.87
CA ALA A 129 -8.43 -2.16 14.79
C ALA A 129 -7.58 -0.88 14.79
N GLN A 130 -6.61 -0.75 15.69
CA GLN A 130 -5.76 0.44 15.77
C GLN A 130 -4.84 0.55 14.54
N THR A 131 -4.24 -0.55 14.10
CA THR A 131 -3.39 -0.58 12.90
C THR A 131 -4.22 -0.29 11.64
N ALA A 132 -5.44 -0.83 11.58
CA ALA A 132 -6.37 -0.59 10.50
C ALA A 132 -6.79 0.89 10.41
N TRP A 133 -7.01 1.54 11.53
CA TRP A 133 -7.31 2.99 11.57
C TRP A 133 -6.15 3.82 10.99
N TRP A 134 -4.91 3.54 11.41
CA TRP A 134 -3.74 4.21 10.84
C TRP A 134 -3.55 3.87 9.37
N GLY A 135 -3.73 2.59 8.99
CA GLY A 135 -3.66 2.15 7.60
C GLY A 135 -4.67 2.88 6.70
N LEU A 136 -5.90 3.11 7.18
CA LEU A 136 -6.93 3.87 6.48
C LEU A 136 -6.50 5.33 6.26
N ILE A 137 -6.07 6.03 7.31
CA ILE A 137 -5.62 7.42 7.22
C ILE A 137 -4.43 7.54 6.26
N ILE A 138 -3.44 6.66 6.41
CA ILE A 138 -2.23 6.67 5.57
C ILE A 138 -2.58 6.34 4.11
N SER A 139 -3.54 5.42 3.85
CA SER A 139 -3.99 5.12 2.48
C SER A 139 -4.61 6.34 1.80
N ILE A 140 -5.49 7.06 2.51
CA ILE A 140 -6.11 8.30 1.99
C ILE A 140 -5.04 9.37 1.74
N SER A 141 -4.12 9.55 2.70
CA SER A 141 -3.01 10.50 2.58
C SER A 141 -2.10 10.17 1.41
N GLN A 142 -1.76 8.88 1.22
CA GLN A 142 -0.93 8.40 0.13
C GLN A 142 -1.54 8.69 -1.24
N MET A 143 -2.85 8.50 -1.40
CA MET A 143 -3.55 8.85 -2.62
C MET A 143 -3.51 10.37 -2.88
N GLY A 144 -3.78 11.18 -1.85
CA GLY A 144 -3.70 12.64 -1.95
C GLY A 144 -2.29 13.15 -2.32
N ILE A 145 -1.25 12.59 -1.68
CA ILE A 145 0.15 12.90 -2.00
C ILE A 145 0.48 12.44 -3.42
N GLY A 146 -0.04 11.29 -3.88
CA GLY A 146 0.14 10.82 -5.24
C GLY A 146 -0.46 11.79 -6.29
N VAL A 147 -1.67 12.28 -6.06
CA VAL A 147 -2.30 13.30 -6.91
C VAL A 147 -1.47 14.58 -6.92
N LEU A 148 -1.02 15.04 -5.76
CA LEU A 148 -0.19 16.24 -5.63
C LEU A 148 1.17 16.06 -6.34
N ASN A 149 1.77 14.88 -6.24
CA ASN A 149 3.02 14.55 -6.93
C ASN A 149 2.86 14.71 -8.45
N VAL A 150 1.78 14.18 -9.03
CA VAL A 150 1.47 14.35 -10.46
C VAL A 150 1.21 15.82 -10.79
N ALA A 151 0.43 16.54 -10.00
CA ALA A 151 0.09 17.93 -10.21
C ALA A 151 1.32 18.86 -10.20
N LEU A 152 2.35 18.50 -9.42
CA LEU A 152 3.62 19.25 -9.34
C LEU A 152 4.68 18.76 -10.35
N ALA A 153 4.32 17.95 -11.33
CA ALA A 153 5.24 17.35 -12.30
C ALA A 153 6.36 16.51 -11.63
N ALA A 154 6.01 15.78 -10.58
CA ALA A 154 6.83 14.78 -9.89
C ALA A 154 8.22 15.28 -9.42
N PRO A 155 8.32 16.39 -8.65
CA PRO A 155 9.62 16.86 -8.17
C PRO A 155 10.22 15.83 -7.19
N GLY A 156 11.55 15.66 -7.23
CA GLY A 156 12.25 14.59 -6.50
C GLY A 156 11.95 14.58 -4.99
N TRP A 157 11.83 15.75 -4.34
CA TRP A 157 11.50 15.84 -2.91
C TRP A 157 10.09 15.30 -2.61
N MET A 158 9.11 15.50 -3.52
CA MET A 158 7.75 14.98 -3.36
C MET A 158 7.72 13.47 -3.58
N GLN A 159 8.53 12.96 -4.53
CA GLN A 159 8.68 11.52 -4.72
C GLN A 159 9.24 10.85 -3.45
N LEU A 160 10.19 11.48 -2.73
CA LEU A 160 10.71 10.96 -1.47
C LEU A 160 9.65 10.94 -0.36
N ILE A 161 8.83 11.98 -0.24
CA ILE A 161 7.71 12.02 0.71
C ILE A 161 6.71 10.91 0.38
N HIS A 162 6.33 10.79 -0.90
CA HIS A 162 5.40 9.77 -1.37
C HIS A 162 5.93 8.34 -1.07
N LEU A 163 7.21 8.09 -1.31
CA LEU A 163 7.86 6.82 -0.99
C LEU A 163 7.88 6.55 0.51
N GLY A 164 8.18 7.57 1.34
CA GLY A 164 8.17 7.45 2.80
C GLY A 164 6.80 7.09 3.37
N VAL A 165 5.73 7.74 2.87
CA VAL A 165 4.36 7.43 3.28
C VAL A 165 3.93 6.05 2.78
N ALA A 166 4.33 5.65 1.58
CA ALA A 166 4.13 4.28 1.07
C ALA A 166 4.79 3.24 1.98
N GLN A 167 5.99 3.52 2.49
CA GLN A 167 6.68 2.63 3.42
C GLN A 167 5.92 2.48 4.76
N LEU A 168 5.34 3.56 5.29
CA LEU A 168 4.48 3.49 6.48
C LEU A 168 3.21 2.67 6.21
N LEU A 169 2.60 2.83 5.03
CA LEU A 169 1.44 2.04 4.61
C LEU A 169 1.79 0.55 4.52
N TRP A 170 2.96 0.21 3.97
CA TRP A 170 3.47 -1.15 3.93
C TRP A 170 3.62 -1.76 5.33
N ILE A 171 4.18 -1.01 6.28
CA ILE A 171 4.32 -1.44 7.68
C ILE A 171 2.94 -1.73 8.29
N CYS A 172 1.96 -0.85 8.11
CA CYS A 172 0.59 -1.07 8.59
C CYS A 172 -0.03 -2.32 7.96
N LEU A 173 0.16 -2.55 6.66
CA LEU A 173 -0.39 -3.71 5.96
C LEU A 173 0.19 -5.02 6.48
N VAL A 174 1.52 -5.09 6.64
CA VAL A 174 2.21 -6.27 7.17
C VAL A 174 1.81 -6.52 8.62
N LEU A 175 1.76 -5.47 9.44
CA LEU A 175 1.36 -5.59 10.85
C LEU A 175 -0.09 -6.06 10.99
N ALA A 176 -1.01 -5.49 10.21
CA ALA A 176 -2.41 -5.93 10.18
C ALA A 176 -2.54 -7.40 9.76
N ALA A 177 -1.72 -7.85 8.80
CA ALA A 177 -1.69 -9.25 8.38
C ALA A 177 -1.28 -10.20 9.52
N TRP A 178 -0.35 -9.81 10.38
CA TRP A 178 0.03 -10.59 11.55
C TRP A 178 -1.02 -10.54 12.67
N GLN A 179 -1.55 -9.36 12.97
CA GLN A 179 -2.53 -9.17 14.05
C GLN A 179 -3.84 -9.91 13.80
N THR A 180 -4.28 -10.01 12.55
CA THR A 180 -5.53 -10.71 12.19
C THR A 180 -5.45 -12.23 12.28
N GLN A 181 -4.27 -12.80 12.56
CA GLN A 181 -4.09 -14.23 12.78
C GLN A 181 -4.41 -14.66 14.21
N ILE A 182 -4.48 -13.72 15.15
CA ILE A 182 -4.86 -14.00 16.55
C ILE A 182 -6.38 -14.11 16.61
N PRO A 183 -6.95 -15.25 17.07
CA PRO A 183 -8.38 -15.32 17.34
C PRO A 183 -8.74 -14.25 18.38
N THR A 184 -9.77 -13.45 18.12
CA THR A 184 -10.36 -12.62 19.16
C THR A 184 -10.84 -13.54 20.28
N PRO A 185 -10.52 -13.26 21.56
CA PRO A 185 -11.11 -13.99 22.67
C PRO A 185 -12.64 -13.95 22.51
N ASP A 186 -13.27 -15.12 22.55
CA ASP A 186 -14.73 -15.22 22.56
C ASP A 186 -15.23 -14.37 23.75
N PRO A 187 -16.06 -13.34 23.53
CA PRO A 187 -16.73 -12.67 24.63
C PRO A 187 -17.65 -13.72 25.26
N GLY A 188 -17.12 -14.45 26.25
CA GLY A 188 -17.83 -15.50 26.95
C GLY A 188 -19.30 -15.15 27.26
N PRO A 189 -20.17 -16.13 27.49
CA PRO A 189 -21.61 -15.90 27.63
C PRO A 189 -21.85 -14.75 28.63
N ARG A 190 -22.48 -13.68 28.16
CA ARG A 190 -22.91 -12.60 29.05
C ARG A 190 -23.78 -13.25 30.08
N HIS A 191 -23.28 -13.34 31.33
CA HIS A 191 -24.13 -13.63 32.45
C HIS A 191 -25.22 -12.55 32.46
N LEU A 192 -26.36 -12.89 31.90
CA LEU A 192 -27.59 -12.18 32.23
C LEU A 192 -27.80 -12.50 33.70
N ASP A 193 -27.33 -11.59 34.57
CA ASP A 193 -27.67 -11.63 35.95
C ASP A 193 -29.20 -11.70 36.03
N SER A 194 -29.68 -12.90 36.37
CA SER A 194 -31.05 -13.17 36.67
C SER A 194 -31.42 -12.29 37.89
N VAL A 195 -31.96 -11.12 37.58
CA VAL A 195 -32.68 -10.33 38.59
C VAL A 195 -33.85 -11.19 39.01
N SER A 196 -33.64 -11.94 40.09
CA SER A 196 -34.69 -12.67 40.81
C SER A 196 -35.63 -11.63 41.40
N PRO A 197 -36.93 -11.62 41.09
CA PRO A 197 -37.87 -10.75 41.79
C PRO A 197 -38.00 -11.26 43.22
N GLN A 198 -37.50 -10.50 44.17
CA GLN A 198 -37.82 -10.75 45.57
C GLN A 198 -39.32 -10.46 45.77
N HIS A 199 -40.09 -11.51 45.92
CA HIS A 199 -41.45 -11.43 46.46
C HIS A 199 -41.36 -11.07 47.95
N THR A 200 -41.71 -9.81 48.27
CA THR A 200 -42.00 -9.40 49.66
C THR A 200 -43.42 -9.83 49.99
N HIS A 201 -43.55 -10.70 50.99
CA HIS A 201 -44.79 -10.93 51.75
C HIS A 201 -44.91 -9.90 52.85
#